data_877009a2cb2a64ab6f106fc47e8e2d5f
#
_entry.id   877009a2cb2a64ab6f106fc47e8e2d5f
#
_cell.length_a   1.000
_cell.length_b   1.000
_cell.length_c   1.000
_cell.angle_alpha   90.00
_cell.angle_beta   90.00
_cell.angle_gamma   90.00
#
_symmetry.space_group_name_H-M   'P 1'
#
loop_
_entity.id
_entity.type
_entity.pdbx_description
1 polymer ?
#
loop_
_entity_poly.entity_id
_entity_poly.type
_entity_poly.pdbx_seq_one_letter_code
_entity_poly.pdbx_strand_id
1 'polypeptide(L)'
;MTDEGAPAVTGEPTFWRRMRRQLWQPPRSHGEQPRERVVGPLELFYDLVVVVLVAQAAHHLAGKLTWRGLGEYAAVFGLVWIAWVNGSLHHELHGHDDARARSTFLLQILVLVPLGAFIPEAGGARGAAFAVTAGILFAVLAVLWMLASRGDRPEYRRSSRRFVAGTVFCAVILGTSALLPAVSRVWMWGLLDIAYLVGFGAVILGAAPGAAATFTITDALIERFGLLIIIVLGETVTGVVSGLAAEPLSVLAVAVALIAVVVGFGAWWTYFDFAGHREPRQAPVATVQWMLTHLPLTAAVAAMGAAMVSLVEHAHAARTATATSWVLCGGAAVVLSSTMLVAASLEAWRSKRELYRPLSRTCAGAAVACLGLGAARPAPLVLGLVLVALFGIPWWLAVAYRLRHEETLPQESAG
;
A
#
# COMPACT_ATOMS: atom_id res chain seq x y z
N MET A 1 38.02 -10.50 -66.93
CA MET A 1 38.10 -9.46 -65.88
C MET A 1 36.96 -9.74 -64.92
N THR A 2 37.27 -10.46 -63.88
CA THR A 2 36.33 -10.87 -62.82
C THR A 2 36.37 -9.82 -61.76
N ASP A 3 35.23 -9.20 -61.52
CA ASP A 3 35.01 -8.23 -60.43
C ASP A 3 34.84 -9.02 -59.13
N GLU A 4 35.87 -9.04 -58.29
CA GLU A 4 35.82 -9.64 -56.95
C GLU A 4 35.06 -8.68 -56.01
N GLY A 5 33.79 -9.05 -55.71
CA GLY A 5 33.00 -8.37 -54.72
C GLY A 5 33.67 -8.39 -53.35
N ALA A 6 33.98 -7.20 -52.83
CA ALA A 6 34.50 -7.01 -51.50
C ALA A 6 33.58 -7.61 -50.43
N PRO A 7 34.06 -8.36 -49.41
CA PRO A 7 33.23 -8.90 -48.37
C PRO A 7 32.66 -7.77 -47.50
N ALA A 8 31.37 -7.76 -47.36
CA ALA A 8 30.67 -6.88 -46.41
C ALA A 8 31.22 -7.15 -44.99
N VAL A 9 31.91 -6.20 -44.43
CA VAL A 9 32.35 -6.22 -43.02
C VAL A 9 31.13 -6.12 -42.16
N THR A 10 30.52 -7.27 -41.84
CA THR A 10 29.56 -7.39 -40.75
C THR A 10 30.34 -7.23 -39.46
N GLY A 11 30.56 -5.98 -39.05
CA GLY A 11 31.21 -5.68 -37.78
C GLY A 11 30.43 -6.29 -36.63
N GLU A 12 30.99 -7.32 -36.00
CA GLU A 12 30.49 -7.82 -34.71
C GLU A 12 30.33 -6.63 -33.77
N PRO A 13 29.19 -6.55 -33.04
CA PRO A 13 29.00 -5.46 -32.11
C PRO A 13 30.11 -5.49 -31.07
N THR A 14 30.84 -4.36 -30.94
CA THR A 14 31.94 -4.24 -29.98
C THR A 14 31.48 -4.71 -28.60
N PHE A 15 32.36 -5.34 -27.81
CA PHE A 15 32.09 -5.79 -26.43
C PHE A 15 31.29 -4.77 -25.61
N TRP A 16 31.64 -3.49 -25.71
CA TRP A 16 30.95 -2.39 -25.06
C TRP A 16 29.48 -2.20 -25.52
N ARG A 17 29.18 -2.42 -26.81
CA ARG A 17 27.80 -2.37 -27.32
C ARG A 17 26.98 -3.56 -26.85
N ARG A 18 27.57 -4.76 -26.79
CA ARG A 18 26.89 -5.97 -26.23
C ARG A 18 26.64 -5.77 -24.74
N MET A 19 27.65 -5.34 -23.96
CA MET A 19 27.55 -5.06 -22.55
C MET A 19 26.48 -3.99 -22.25
N ARG A 20 26.48 -2.89 -23.01
CA ARG A 20 25.46 -1.84 -22.86
C ARG A 20 24.05 -2.34 -23.17
N ARG A 21 23.86 -3.18 -24.18
CA ARG A 21 22.56 -3.78 -24.51
C ARG A 21 22.06 -4.76 -23.44
N GLN A 22 22.94 -5.47 -22.79
CA GLN A 22 22.59 -6.43 -21.74
C GLN A 22 22.40 -5.78 -20.36
N LEU A 23 23.24 -4.81 -20.01
CA LEU A 23 23.25 -4.19 -18.68
C LEU A 23 22.41 -2.93 -18.58
N TRP A 24 22.11 -2.26 -19.70
CA TRP A 24 21.41 -0.98 -19.72
C TRP A 24 20.41 -0.91 -20.85
N GLN A 25 19.30 -1.64 -20.69
CA GLN A 25 18.23 -1.66 -21.68
C GLN A 25 17.42 -0.35 -21.65
N PRO A 26 16.88 0.12 -22.80
CA PRO A 26 15.91 1.21 -22.78
C PRO A 26 14.66 0.78 -21.98
N PRO A 27 13.92 1.73 -21.39
CA PRO A 27 12.65 1.39 -20.74
C PRO A 27 11.74 0.64 -21.70
N ARG A 28 10.97 -0.33 -21.21
CA ARG A 28 9.90 -0.93 -22.00
C ARG A 28 8.90 0.14 -22.41
N SER A 29 8.35 0.02 -23.60
CA SER A 29 7.23 0.86 -24.00
C SER A 29 5.98 0.45 -23.24
N HIS A 30 5.13 1.42 -22.91
CA HIS A 30 3.87 1.16 -22.25
C HIS A 30 3.05 0.12 -23.05
N GLY A 31 2.54 -0.89 -22.38
CA GLY A 31 1.79 -2.00 -23.00
C GLY A 31 2.63 -3.22 -23.40
N GLU A 32 3.93 -3.23 -23.15
CA GLU A 32 4.84 -4.35 -23.42
C GLU A 32 5.20 -5.16 -22.15
N GLN A 33 4.51 -4.92 -21.02
CA GLN A 33 4.75 -5.67 -19.78
C GLN A 33 4.39 -7.15 -19.94
N PRO A 34 5.20 -8.07 -19.40
CA PRO A 34 4.85 -9.48 -19.31
C PRO A 34 3.59 -9.67 -18.44
N ARG A 35 2.66 -10.51 -18.85
CA ARG A 35 1.46 -10.82 -18.05
C ARG A 35 1.80 -11.66 -16.83
N GLU A 36 2.67 -12.65 -17.02
CA GLU A 36 3.15 -13.53 -15.96
C GLU A 36 4.53 -13.06 -15.52
N ARG A 37 4.60 -12.40 -14.38
CA ARG A 37 5.83 -11.91 -13.77
C ARG A 37 5.80 -12.21 -12.28
N VAL A 38 6.92 -12.72 -11.77
CA VAL A 38 7.16 -12.95 -10.33
C VAL A 38 7.89 -11.75 -9.75
N VAL A 39 7.58 -11.39 -8.52
CA VAL A 39 8.26 -10.30 -7.80
C VAL A 39 9.73 -10.65 -7.59
N GLY A 40 10.61 -9.76 -8.01
CA GLY A 40 12.04 -9.96 -7.88
C GLY A 40 12.58 -9.58 -6.49
N PRO A 41 13.74 -10.15 -6.06
CA PRO A 41 14.35 -9.81 -4.76
C PRO A 41 14.64 -8.32 -4.58
N LEU A 42 14.92 -7.59 -5.66
CA LEU A 42 15.17 -6.15 -5.62
C LEU A 42 13.91 -5.35 -5.28
N GLU A 43 12.76 -5.77 -5.81
CA GLU A 43 11.47 -5.16 -5.53
C GLU A 43 11.07 -5.39 -4.07
N LEU A 44 11.29 -6.61 -3.57
CA LEU A 44 11.08 -6.94 -2.16
C LEU A 44 11.96 -6.10 -1.23
N PHE A 45 13.23 -5.90 -1.61
CA PHE A 45 14.13 -5.05 -0.83
C PHE A 45 13.66 -3.58 -0.81
N TYR A 46 13.19 -3.07 -1.95
CA TYR A 46 12.61 -1.73 -2.02
C TYR A 46 11.36 -1.61 -1.14
N ASP A 47 10.47 -2.60 -1.18
CA ASP A 47 9.26 -2.64 -0.36
C ASP A 47 9.59 -2.67 1.14
N LEU A 48 10.62 -3.43 1.55
CA LEU A 48 11.12 -3.44 2.92
C LEU A 48 11.64 -2.06 3.37
N VAL A 49 12.35 -1.34 2.50
CA VAL A 49 12.80 0.03 2.83
C VAL A 49 11.60 0.95 3.04
N VAL A 50 10.57 0.87 2.20
CA VAL A 50 9.35 1.68 2.36
C VAL A 50 8.64 1.36 3.67
N VAL A 51 8.63 0.09 4.08
CA VAL A 51 8.02 -0.30 5.36
C VAL A 51 8.76 0.30 6.55
N VAL A 52 10.07 0.49 6.48
CA VAL A 52 10.78 1.24 7.54
C VAL A 52 10.21 2.65 7.70
N LEU A 53 9.83 3.32 6.60
CA LEU A 53 9.19 4.64 6.68
C LEU A 53 7.77 4.55 7.28
N VAL A 54 7.01 3.52 6.90
CA VAL A 54 5.69 3.24 7.49
C VAL A 54 5.81 2.99 8.99
N ALA A 55 6.80 2.20 9.41
CA ALA A 55 7.10 1.94 10.82
C ALA A 55 7.41 3.23 11.58
N GLN A 56 8.26 4.10 11.03
CA GLN A 56 8.57 5.40 11.65
C GLN A 56 7.31 6.26 11.81
N ALA A 57 6.41 6.26 10.81
CA ALA A 57 5.14 6.98 10.89
C ALA A 57 4.21 6.39 11.96
N ALA A 58 4.11 5.07 12.05
CA ALA A 58 3.32 4.37 13.06
C ALA A 58 3.87 4.59 14.48
N HIS A 59 5.18 4.48 14.68
CA HIS A 59 5.84 4.77 15.96
C HIS A 59 5.63 6.23 16.41
N HIS A 60 5.71 7.19 15.48
CA HIS A 60 5.41 8.58 15.78
C HIS A 60 3.95 8.77 16.22
N LEU A 61 3.02 8.09 15.55
CA LEU A 61 1.60 8.08 15.94
C LEU A 61 1.41 7.47 17.33
N ALA A 62 2.07 6.34 17.63
CA ALA A 62 1.99 5.70 18.95
C ALA A 62 2.41 6.63 20.08
N GLY A 63 3.47 7.43 19.89
CA GLY A 63 3.93 8.42 20.86
C GLY A 63 3.05 9.68 20.94
N LYS A 64 2.14 9.90 19.98
CA LYS A 64 1.25 11.08 19.90
C LYS A 64 -0.15 10.71 19.42
N LEU A 65 -0.83 9.84 20.14
CA LEU A 65 -2.22 9.44 19.86
C LEU A 65 -3.18 10.62 20.13
N THR A 66 -3.21 11.56 19.20
CA THR A 66 -4.11 12.71 19.19
C THR A 66 -4.73 12.87 17.79
N TRP A 67 -5.84 13.60 17.66
CA TRP A 67 -6.43 13.89 16.35
C TRP A 67 -5.45 14.62 15.41
N ARG A 68 -4.63 15.51 15.97
CA ARG A 68 -3.57 16.19 15.22
C ARG A 68 -2.49 15.19 14.77
N GLY A 69 -2.02 14.33 15.68
CA GLY A 69 -1.05 13.28 15.34
C GLY A 69 -1.59 12.31 14.28
N LEU A 70 -2.88 11.97 14.32
CA LEU A 70 -3.53 11.16 13.29
C LEU A 70 -3.56 11.87 11.92
N GLY A 71 -3.81 13.20 11.91
CA GLY A 71 -3.75 13.99 10.67
C GLY A 71 -2.33 14.09 10.11
N GLU A 72 -1.32 14.31 10.97
CA GLU A 72 0.10 14.30 10.60
C GLU A 72 0.50 12.93 10.03
N TYR A 73 0.11 11.85 10.71
CA TYR A 73 0.32 10.48 10.24
C TYR A 73 -0.31 10.23 8.87
N ALA A 74 -1.59 10.59 8.69
CA ALA A 74 -2.29 10.35 7.44
C ALA A 74 -1.63 11.06 6.25
N ALA A 75 -1.20 12.33 6.43
CA ALA A 75 -0.51 13.09 5.39
C ALA A 75 0.87 12.49 5.05
N VAL A 76 1.67 12.12 6.05
CA VAL A 76 2.99 11.53 5.84
C VAL A 76 2.86 10.13 5.22
N PHE A 77 1.95 9.31 5.74
CA PHE A 77 1.68 7.98 5.20
C PHE A 77 1.22 8.04 3.74
N GLY A 78 0.32 8.97 3.42
CA GLY A 78 -0.18 9.19 2.07
C GLY A 78 0.96 9.50 1.09
N LEU A 79 1.84 10.44 1.43
CA LEU A 79 3.01 10.77 0.59
C LEU A 79 3.94 9.57 0.38
N VAL A 80 4.25 8.82 1.43
CA VAL A 80 5.10 7.62 1.34
C VAL A 80 4.45 6.56 0.45
N TRP A 81 3.16 6.30 0.65
CA TRP A 81 2.40 5.34 -0.13
C TRP A 81 2.30 5.74 -1.61
N ILE A 82 2.02 7.01 -1.90
CA ILE A 82 1.98 7.54 -3.26
C ILE A 82 3.35 7.37 -3.94
N ALA A 83 4.44 7.69 -3.26
CA ALA A 83 5.79 7.49 -3.79
C ALA A 83 6.07 6.02 -4.08
N TRP A 84 5.69 5.11 -3.17
CA TRP A 84 5.82 3.66 -3.34
C TRP A 84 5.02 3.15 -4.54
N VAL A 85 3.76 3.54 -4.69
CA VAL A 85 2.93 3.15 -5.85
C VAL A 85 3.54 3.65 -7.15
N ASN A 86 4.02 4.90 -7.18
CA ASN A 86 4.67 5.44 -8.39
C ASN A 86 5.92 4.67 -8.78
N GLY A 87 6.79 4.38 -7.83
CA GLY A 87 8.00 3.58 -8.06
C GLY A 87 7.66 2.16 -8.53
N SER A 88 6.67 1.54 -7.89
CA SER A 88 6.18 0.20 -8.23
C SER A 88 5.58 0.14 -9.63
N LEU A 89 4.69 1.07 -9.96
CA LEU A 89 4.08 1.16 -11.29
C LEU A 89 5.10 1.48 -12.38
N HIS A 90 6.04 2.40 -12.11
CA HIS A 90 7.10 2.70 -13.07
C HIS A 90 7.92 1.45 -13.41
N HIS A 91 8.30 0.66 -12.39
CA HIS A 91 9.05 -0.57 -12.61
C HIS A 91 8.21 -1.64 -13.31
N GLU A 92 6.94 -1.77 -12.92
CA GLU A 92 6.00 -2.70 -13.54
C GLU A 92 5.81 -2.44 -15.05
N LEU A 93 5.58 -1.19 -15.41
CA LEU A 93 5.30 -0.81 -16.80
C LEU A 93 6.57 -0.74 -17.66
N HIS A 94 7.69 -0.27 -17.12
CA HIS A 94 8.86 0.13 -17.89
C HIS A 94 10.16 -0.57 -17.47
N GLY A 95 10.17 -1.32 -16.35
CA GLY A 95 11.36 -1.94 -15.79
C GLY A 95 11.82 -3.19 -16.55
N HIS A 96 13.10 -3.41 -16.61
CA HIS A 96 13.76 -4.67 -16.98
C HIS A 96 14.55 -5.17 -15.75
N ASP A 97 14.90 -6.47 -15.70
CA ASP A 97 15.84 -6.95 -14.68
C ASP A 97 17.28 -6.72 -15.16
N ASP A 98 17.72 -5.47 -15.10
CA ASP A 98 19.03 -5.04 -15.56
C ASP A 98 19.71 -4.08 -14.58
N ALA A 99 20.92 -3.65 -14.88
CA ALA A 99 21.68 -2.71 -14.05
C ALA A 99 20.99 -1.33 -13.95
N ARG A 100 20.21 -0.93 -14.97
CA ARG A 100 19.45 0.31 -14.93
C ARG A 100 18.37 0.27 -13.86
N ALA A 101 17.57 -0.80 -13.80
CA ALA A 101 16.56 -0.97 -12.75
C ALA A 101 17.19 -0.95 -11.37
N ARG A 102 18.31 -1.68 -11.19
CA ARG A 102 19.06 -1.69 -9.92
C ARG A 102 19.53 -0.29 -9.52
N SER A 103 20.04 0.48 -10.47
CA SER A 103 20.48 1.87 -10.23
C SER A 103 19.31 2.80 -9.89
N THR A 104 18.15 2.64 -10.53
CA THR A 104 16.96 3.47 -10.25
C THR A 104 16.37 3.16 -8.88
N PHE A 105 16.32 1.90 -8.45
CA PHE A 105 15.91 1.54 -7.09
C PHE A 105 16.93 2.05 -6.05
N LEU A 106 18.24 1.87 -6.29
CA LEU A 106 19.27 2.38 -5.40
C LEU A 106 19.13 3.90 -5.21
N LEU A 107 18.92 4.66 -6.29
CA LEU A 107 18.74 6.11 -6.22
C LEU A 107 17.51 6.48 -5.37
N GLN A 108 16.39 5.78 -5.53
CA GLN A 108 15.19 5.99 -4.69
C GLN A 108 15.48 5.64 -3.22
N ILE A 109 16.13 4.51 -2.94
CA ILE A 109 16.50 4.09 -1.59
C ILE A 109 17.41 5.11 -0.90
N LEU A 110 18.39 5.67 -1.62
CA LEU A 110 19.28 6.71 -1.08
C LEU A 110 18.51 7.98 -0.67
N VAL A 111 17.37 8.27 -1.27
CA VAL A 111 16.49 9.38 -0.87
C VAL A 111 15.50 8.95 0.23
N LEU A 112 15.02 7.71 0.21
CA LEU A 112 14.10 7.18 1.22
C LEU A 112 14.75 7.10 2.61
N VAL A 113 16.03 6.76 2.70
CA VAL A 113 16.74 6.65 3.99
C VAL A 113 16.71 7.96 4.80
N PRO A 114 17.17 9.12 4.28
CA PRO A 114 17.03 10.39 5.02
C PRO A 114 15.57 10.80 5.19
N LEU A 115 14.69 10.51 4.22
CA LEU A 115 13.25 10.78 4.37
C LEU A 115 12.67 10.08 5.61
N GLY A 116 12.98 8.79 5.80
CA GLY A 116 12.57 8.01 6.96
C GLY A 116 13.09 8.59 8.28
N ALA A 117 14.32 9.09 8.31
CA ALA A 117 14.92 9.73 9.48
C ALA A 117 14.23 11.05 9.87
N PHE A 118 13.52 11.71 8.94
CA PHE A 118 12.81 12.96 9.22
C PHE A 118 11.34 12.74 9.62
N ILE A 119 10.76 11.58 9.39
CA ILE A 119 9.34 11.26 9.68
C ILE A 119 8.95 11.55 11.13
N PRO A 120 9.70 11.15 12.19
CA PRO A 120 9.29 11.37 13.57
C PRO A 120 9.07 12.86 13.94
N GLU A 121 9.69 13.77 13.21
CA GLU A 121 9.57 15.22 13.42
C GLU A 121 9.04 15.95 12.17
N ALA A 122 8.39 15.25 11.25
CA ALA A 122 7.89 15.83 10.01
C ALA A 122 6.84 16.94 10.23
N GLY A 123 5.95 16.77 11.21
CA GLY A 123 5.00 17.80 11.64
C GLY A 123 5.60 18.92 12.49
N GLY A 124 6.92 18.93 12.74
CA GLY A 124 7.64 19.85 13.64
C GLY A 124 8.96 20.36 13.06
N ALA A 125 10.02 20.19 13.86
CA ALA A 125 11.34 20.78 13.62
C ALA A 125 12.00 20.31 12.30
N ARG A 126 11.84 19.03 11.93
CA ARG A 126 12.41 18.46 10.70
C ARG A 126 11.48 18.53 9.50
N GLY A 127 10.32 19.16 9.61
CA GLY A 127 9.32 19.18 8.55
C GLY A 127 9.79 19.85 7.26
N ALA A 128 10.65 20.86 7.31
CA ALA A 128 11.24 21.46 6.12
C ALA A 128 12.20 20.47 5.41
N ALA A 129 13.03 19.75 6.18
CA ALA A 129 13.93 18.73 5.65
C ALA A 129 13.14 17.56 5.04
N PHE A 130 12.08 17.10 5.71
CA PHE A 130 11.16 16.10 5.18
C PHE A 130 10.56 16.56 3.84
N ALA A 131 10.02 17.79 3.78
CA ALA A 131 9.40 18.35 2.58
C ALA A 131 10.37 18.41 1.38
N VAL A 132 11.60 18.93 1.60
CA VAL A 132 12.63 19.00 0.56
C VAL A 132 13.01 17.58 0.08
N THR A 133 13.23 16.65 1.01
CA THR A 133 13.62 15.27 0.67
C THR A 133 12.50 14.52 -0.06
N ALA A 134 11.26 14.70 0.36
CA ALA A 134 10.09 14.18 -0.35
C ALA A 134 9.98 14.81 -1.75
N GLY A 135 10.19 16.13 -1.88
CA GLY A 135 10.26 16.82 -3.16
C GLY A 135 11.34 16.25 -4.08
N ILE A 136 12.52 15.94 -3.56
CA ILE A 136 13.59 15.28 -4.32
C ILE A 136 13.16 13.89 -4.78
N LEU A 137 12.52 13.09 -3.91
CA LEU A 137 12.00 11.76 -4.28
C LEU A 137 11.03 11.86 -5.46
N PHE A 138 10.05 12.76 -5.37
CA PHE A 138 9.09 12.97 -6.45
C PHE A 138 9.74 13.54 -7.72
N ALA A 139 10.79 14.36 -7.61
CA ALA A 139 11.56 14.81 -8.76
C ALA A 139 12.31 13.65 -9.44
N VAL A 140 12.91 12.73 -8.66
CA VAL A 140 13.50 11.49 -9.19
C VAL A 140 12.45 10.67 -9.94
N LEU A 141 11.29 10.42 -9.33
CA LEU A 141 10.19 9.70 -9.98
C LEU A 141 9.72 10.41 -11.25
N ALA A 142 9.59 11.74 -11.25
CA ALA A 142 9.22 12.51 -12.42
C ALA A 142 10.23 12.36 -13.58
N VAL A 143 11.52 12.36 -13.28
CA VAL A 143 12.60 12.11 -14.28
C VAL A 143 12.49 10.70 -14.82
N LEU A 144 12.27 9.69 -13.98
CA LEU A 144 12.11 8.30 -14.42
C LEU A 144 10.92 8.14 -15.36
N TRP A 145 9.74 8.68 -14.98
CA TRP A 145 8.55 8.69 -15.82
C TRP A 145 8.75 9.47 -17.13
N MET A 146 9.45 10.62 -17.09
CA MET A 146 9.74 11.41 -18.28
C MET A 146 10.66 10.67 -19.25
N LEU A 147 11.67 9.96 -18.74
CA LEU A 147 12.59 9.17 -19.58
C LEU A 147 11.88 7.97 -20.20
N ALA A 148 11.00 7.29 -19.45
CA ALA A 148 10.22 6.17 -19.94
C ALA A 148 9.21 6.61 -21.01
N SER A 149 8.49 7.71 -20.78
CA SER A 149 7.45 8.23 -21.70
C SER A 149 7.95 8.63 -23.08
N ARG A 150 9.27 8.83 -23.25
CA ARG A 150 9.88 9.14 -24.56
C ARG A 150 9.73 7.99 -25.56
N GLY A 151 9.71 6.73 -25.04
CA GLY A 151 9.53 5.52 -25.84
C GLY A 151 8.07 5.14 -26.09
N ASP A 152 7.11 5.82 -25.46
CA ASP A 152 5.71 5.43 -25.49
C ASP A 152 5.07 5.65 -26.87
N ARG A 153 4.18 4.73 -27.24
CA ARG A 153 3.36 4.84 -28.44
C ARG A 153 2.44 6.08 -28.37
N PRO A 154 2.03 6.65 -29.51
CA PRO A 154 1.21 7.87 -29.54
C PRO A 154 -0.05 7.81 -28.67
N GLU A 155 -0.69 6.64 -28.58
CA GLU A 155 -1.90 6.39 -27.80
C GLU A 155 -1.73 6.58 -26.28
N TYR A 156 -0.52 6.32 -25.75
CA TYR A 156 -0.20 6.46 -24.32
C TYR A 156 0.37 7.81 -23.94
N ARG A 157 0.89 8.59 -24.91
CA ARG A 157 1.58 9.85 -24.64
C ARG A 157 0.79 10.85 -23.81
N ARG A 158 -0.54 10.87 -23.97
CA ARG A 158 -1.40 11.78 -23.20
C ARG A 158 -1.44 11.38 -21.73
N SER A 159 -1.60 10.09 -21.44
CA SER A 159 -1.61 9.58 -20.06
C SER A 159 -0.24 9.74 -19.41
N SER A 160 0.84 9.35 -20.09
CA SER A 160 2.21 9.48 -19.59
C SER A 160 2.58 10.92 -19.28
N ARG A 161 2.21 11.89 -20.15
CA ARG A 161 2.42 13.33 -19.88
C ARG A 161 1.67 13.80 -18.64
N ARG A 162 0.45 13.31 -18.40
CA ARG A 162 -0.32 13.65 -17.19
C ARG A 162 0.32 13.08 -15.93
N PHE A 163 0.82 11.84 -15.99
CA PHE A 163 1.60 11.26 -14.89
C PHE A 163 2.85 12.09 -14.58
N VAL A 164 3.64 12.41 -15.59
CA VAL A 164 4.82 13.28 -15.43
C VAL A 164 4.42 14.62 -14.83
N ALA A 165 3.40 15.28 -15.37
CA ALA A 165 2.95 16.58 -14.86
C ALA A 165 2.48 16.51 -13.41
N GLY A 166 1.72 15.46 -13.03
CA GLY A 166 1.28 15.23 -11.64
C GLY A 166 2.46 15.01 -10.70
N THR A 167 3.44 14.22 -11.10
CA THR A 167 4.62 13.92 -10.28
C THR A 167 5.53 15.16 -10.14
N VAL A 168 5.70 15.95 -11.22
CA VAL A 168 6.42 17.23 -11.17
C VAL A 168 5.70 18.22 -10.26
N PHE A 169 4.37 18.30 -10.37
CA PHE A 169 3.55 19.15 -9.50
C PHE A 169 3.76 18.80 -8.02
N CYS A 170 3.74 17.50 -7.67
CA CYS A 170 4.05 17.05 -6.31
C CYS A 170 5.45 17.46 -5.88
N ALA A 171 6.47 17.28 -6.71
CA ALA A 171 7.84 17.66 -6.39
C ALA A 171 7.97 19.17 -6.08
N VAL A 172 7.32 20.01 -6.89
CA VAL A 172 7.35 21.47 -6.71
C VAL A 172 6.59 21.89 -5.43
N ILE A 173 5.37 21.38 -5.22
CA ILE A 173 4.58 21.71 -4.04
C ILE A 173 5.26 21.23 -2.75
N LEU A 174 5.84 20.03 -2.76
CA LEU A 174 6.59 19.53 -1.59
C LEU A 174 7.82 20.40 -1.32
N GLY A 175 8.63 20.71 -2.34
CA GLY A 175 9.80 21.55 -2.18
C GLY A 175 9.45 22.97 -1.67
N THR A 176 8.41 23.60 -2.22
CA THR A 176 7.95 24.93 -1.78
C THR A 176 7.30 24.91 -0.40
N SER A 177 6.69 23.78 -0.01
CA SER A 177 6.09 23.62 1.32
C SER A 177 7.11 23.76 2.46
N ALA A 178 8.39 23.52 2.18
CA ALA A 178 9.47 23.73 3.16
C ALA A 178 9.52 25.15 3.74
N LEU A 179 9.04 26.14 2.97
CA LEU A 179 9.00 27.55 3.37
C LEU A 179 7.80 27.89 4.28
N LEU A 180 6.84 26.95 4.43
CA LEU A 180 5.63 27.19 5.21
C LEU A 180 5.81 26.86 6.70
N PRO A 181 4.99 27.48 7.57
CA PRO A 181 4.85 27.05 8.95
C PRO A 181 4.38 25.58 9.06
N ALA A 182 4.77 24.91 10.15
CA ALA A 182 4.54 23.47 10.32
C ALA A 182 3.07 23.04 10.12
N VAL A 183 2.12 23.76 10.68
CA VAL A 183 0.69 23.44 10.57
C VAL A 183 0.21 23.55 9.12
N SER A 184 0.51 24.66 8.44
CA SER A 184 0.11 24.88 7.04
C SER A 184 0.75 23.87 6.10
N ARG A 185 1.97 23.44 6.41
CA ARG A 185 2.73 22.43 5.66
C ARG A 185 2.02 21.07 5.68
N VAL A 186 1.62 20.59 6.86
CA VAL A 186 0.92 19.31 7.02
C VAL A 186 -0.44 19.34 6.28
N TRP A 187 -1.20 20.42 6.40
CA TRP A 187 -2.45 20.57 5.65
C TRP A 187 -2.22 20.55 4.14
N MET A 188 -1.15 21.21 3.68
CA MET A 188 -0.81 21.20 2.25
C MET A 188 -0.46 19.80 1.77
N TRP A 189 0.25 18.97 2.56
CA TRP A 189 0.56 17.59 2.21
C TRP A 189 -0.71 16.75 2.09
N GLY A 190 -1.63 16.84 3.06
CA GLY A 190 -2.91 16.13 2.99
C GLY A 190 -3.77 16.55 1.77
N LEU A 191 -3.79 17.83 1.44
CA LEU A 191 -4.46 18.31 0.22
C LEU A 191 -3.76 17.81 -1.06
N LEU A 192 -2.43 17.76 -1.05
CA LEU A 192 -1.65 17.22 -2.16
C LEU A 192 -1.93 15.73 -2.37
N ASP A 193 -2.00 14.94 -1.30
CA ASP A 193 -2.36 13.52 -1.37
C ASP A 193 -3.73 13.35 -2.05
N ILE A 194 -4.74 14.08 -1.59
CA ILE A 194 -6.08 14.03 -2.17
C ILE A 194 -6.05 14.44 -3.66
N ALA A 195 -5.39 15.54 -3.96
CA ALA A 195 -5.29 16.04 -5.34
C ALA A 195 -4.58 15.04 -6.26
N TYR A 196 -3.51 14.39 -5.75
CA TYR A 196 -2.79 13.36 -6.50
C TYR A 196 -3.66 12.13 -6.74
N LEU A 197 -4.34 11.61 -5.72
CA LEU A 197 -5.19 10.41 -5.83
C LEU A 197 -6.37 10.65 -6.80
N VAL A 198 -6.99 11.81 -6.72
CA VAL A 198 -8.06 12.22 -7.66
C VAL A 198 -7.50 12.34 -9.09
N GLY A 199 -6.34 12.99 -9.25
CA GLY A 199 -5.65 13.12 -10.54
C GLY A 199 -5.24 11.78 -11.13
N PHE A 200 -4.71 10.88 -10.31
CA PHE A 200 -4.35 9.52 -10.68
C PHE A 200 -5.57 8.74 -11.20
N GLY A 201 -6.67 8.74 -10.44
CA GLY A 201 -7.93 8.14 -10.86
C GLY A 201 -8.45 8.73 -12.18
N ALA A 202 -8.41 10.07 -12.31
CA ALA A 202 -8.86 10.75 -13.52
C ALA A 202 -8.01 10.41 -14.76
N VAL A 203 -6.70 10.16 -14.59
CA VAL A 203 -5.83 9.73 -15.69
C VAL A 203 -6.21 8.34 -16.19
N ILE A 204 -6.44 7.40 -15.27
CA ILE A 204 -6.83 6.01 -15.62
C ILE A 204 -8.24 6.00 -16.25
N LEU A 205 -9.21 6.67 -15.62
CA LEU A 205 -10.60 6.70 -16.11
C LEU A 205 -10.75 7.46 -17.43
N GLY A 206 -9.91 8.46 -17.67
CA GLY A 206 -9.91 9.27 -18.90
C GLY A 206 -8.96 8.77 -20.00
N ALA A 207 -8.38 7.58 -19.85
CA ALA A 207 -7.54 6.95 -20.85
C ALA A 207 -8.39 6.48 -22.05
N ALA A 208 -7.82 6.53 -23.27
CA ALA A 208 -8.47 5.98 -24.45
C ALA A 208 -8.73 4.46 -24.26
N PRO A 209 -9.77 3.87 -24.90
CA PRO A 209 -10.13 2.47 -24.68
C PRO A 209 -8.97 1.47 -24.85
N GLY A 210 -8.09 1.68 -25.86
CA GLY A 210 -6.87 0.86 -26.04
C GLY A 210 -5.82 1.09 -24.96
N ALA A 211 -5.67 2.33 -24.48
CA ALA A 211 -4.74 2.68 -23.42
C ALA A 211 -5.24 2.26 -22.01
N ALA A 212 -6.55 2.21 -21.80
CA ALA A 212 -7.13 1.73 -20.54
C ALA A 212 -6.89 0.24 -20.33
N ALA A 213 -6.87 -0.55 -21.40
CA ALA A 213 -6.60 -2.00 -21.32
C ALA A 213 -5.18 -2.35 -20.89
N THR A 214 -4.24 -1.41 -20.95
CA THR A 214 -2.85 -1.63 -20.56
C THR A 214 -2.53 -1.25 -19.11
N PHE A 215 -3.45 -0.58 -18.40
CA PHE A 215 -3.41 -0.47 -16.94
C PHE A 215 -3.99 -1.73 -16.27
N THR A 216 -3.75 -2.91 -16.87
CA THR A 216 -4.10 -4.18 -16.21
C THR A 216 -3.17 -4.38 -15.03
N ILE A 217 -3.78 -4.73 -13.90
CA ILE A 217 -3.03 -5.11 -12.71
C ILE A 217 -2.46 -6.51 -12.97
N THR A 218 -1.15 -6.65 -12.86
CA THR A 218 -0.43 -7.90 -13.06
C THR A 218 -0.38 -8.72 -11.77
N ASP A 219 -0.08 -10.01 -11.87
CA ASP A 219 0.10 -10.89 -10.72
C ASP A 219 1.21 -10.38 -9.79
N ALA A 220 2.32 -9.87 -10.34
CA ALA A 220 3.40 -9.27 -9.56
C ALA A 220 2.92 -8.05 -8.76
N LEU A 221 2.07 -7.21 -9.32
CA LEU A 221 1.53 -6.07 -8.60
C LEU A 221 0.57 -6.50 -7.48
N ILE A 222 -0.28 -7.51 -7.73
CA ILE A 222 -1.17 -8.11 -6.72
C ILE A 222 -0.33 -8.67 -5.56
N GLU A 223 0.73 -9.40 -5.88
CA GLU A 223 1.65 -9.96 -4.91
C GLU A 223 2.31 -8.85 -4.07
N ARG A 224 2.82 -7.78 -4.69
CA ARG A 224 3.45 -6.66 -3.97
C ARG A 224 2.49 -5.95 -3.02
N PHE A 225 1.24 -5.70 -3.42
CA PHE A 225 0.24 -5.10 -2.53
C PHE A 225 -0.07 -6.03 -1.34
N GLY A 226 -0.17 -7.34 -1.58
CA GLY A 226 -0.34 -8.34 -0.51
C GLY A 226 0.87 -8.38 0.44
N LEU A 227 2.08 -8.36 -0.09
CA LEU A 227 3.32 -8.34 0.69
C LEU A 227 3.43 -7.06 1.53
N LEU A 228 3.06 -5.90 0.99
CA LEU A 228 3.04 -4.65 1.78
C LEU A 228 2.14 -4.79 3.01
N ILE A 229 0.94 -5.39 2.87
CA ILE A 229 0.02 -5.62 4.00
C ILE A 229 0.65 -6.57 5.02
N ILE A 230 1.29 -7.67 4.58
CA ILE A 230 1.96 -8.62 5.47
C ILE A 230 3.04 -7.92 6.28
N ILE A 231 3.87 -7.10 5.63
CA ILE A 231 4.99 -6.45 6.28
C ILE A 231 4.51 -5.37 7.26
N VAL A 232 3.47 -4.60 6.88
CA VAL A 232 2.83 -3.62 7.79
C VAL A 232 2.18 -4.31 9.00
N LEU A 233 1.62 -5.51 8.83
CA LEU A 233 1.14 -6.32 9.95
C LEU A 233 2.27 -6.83 10.84
N GLY A 234 3.43 -7.14 10.26
CA GLY A 234 4.64 -7.46 11.03
C GLY A 234 5.04 -6.31 11.95
N GLU A 235 4.93 -5.07 11.49
CA GLU A 235 5.17 -3.88 12.32
C GLU A 235 4.17 -3.76 13.48
N THR A 236 2.92 -4.19 13.27
CA THR A 236 1.91 -4.28 14.35
C THR A 236 2.37 -5.21 15.47
N VAL A 237 2.95 -6.36 15.12
CA VAL A 237 3.49 -7.31 16.12
C VAL A 237 4.69 -6.69 16.86
N THR A 238 5.58 -6.01 16.13
CA THR A 238 6.72 -5.28 16.73
C THR A 238 6.24 -4.24 17.74
N GLY A 239 5.18 -3.50 17.42
CA GLY A 239 4.55 -2.54 18.34
C GLY A 239 4.01 -3.18 19.60
N VAL A 240 3.30 -4.31 19.49
CA VAL A 240 2.78 -5.06 20.65
C VAL A 240 3.91 -5.55 21.54
N VAL A 241 4.98 -6.11 20.96
CA VAL A 241 6.17 -6.57 21.71
C VAL A 241 6.84 -5.39 22.43
N SER A 242 6.97 -4.24 21.75
CA SER A 242 7.56 -3.04 22.35
C SER A 242 6.72 -2.51 23.53
N GLY A 243 5.39 -2.45 23.37
CA GLY A 243 4.49 -2.06 24.46
C GLY A 243 4.56 -3.01 25.66
N LEU A 244 4.66 -4.32 25.41
CA LEU A 244 4.80 -5.31 26.49
C LEU A 244 6.16 -5.21 27.21
N ALA A 245 7.23 -4.89 26.47
CA ALA A 245 8.58 -4.74 27.04
C ALA A 245 8.75 -3.44 27.85
N ALA A 246 7.90 -2.43 27.62
CA ALA A 246 7.97 -1.14 28.32
C ALA A 246 7.33 -1.20 29.72
N GLU A 247 6.46 -2.17 30.00
CA GLU A 247 5.69 -2.27 31.24
C GLU A 247 6.15 -3.45 32.11
N PRO A 248 5.94 -3.40 33.44
CA PRO A 248 6.14 -4.54 34.29
C PRO A 248 5.25 -5.72 33.84
N LEU A 249 5.86 -6.89 33.62
CA LEU A 249 5.14 -8.07 33.17
C LEU A 249 4.05 -8.47 34.17
N SER A 250 2.81 -8.44 33.72
CA SER A 250 1.65 -8.94 34.44
C SER A 250 0.83 -9.89 33.54
N VAL A 251 0.10 -10.80 34.17
CA VAL A 251 -0.79 -11.74 33.42
C VAL A 251 -1.78 -10.97 32.54
N LEU A 252 -2.30 -9.84 33.03
CA LEU A 252 -3.25 -9.02 32.27
C LEU A 252 -2.58 -8.33 31.08
N ALA A 253 -1.38 -7.75 31.25
CA ALA A 253 -0.64 -7.12 30.14
C ALA A 253 -0.32 -8.14 29.04
N VAL A 254 0.15 -9.35 29.44
CA VAL A 254 0.39 -10.44 28.48
C VAL A 254 -0.91 -10.86 27.78
N ALA A 255 -2.02 -11.00 28.49
CA ALA A 255 -3.31 -11.35 27.88
C ALA A 255 -3.78 -10.28 26.88
N VAL A 256 -3.66 -8.99 27.22
CA VAL A 256 -4.01 -7.88 26.30
C VAL A 256 -3.09 -7.88 25.07
N ALA A 257 -1.79 -8.12 25.25
CA ALA A 257 -0.82 -8.22 24.15
C ALA A 257 -1.15 -9.38 23.19
N LEU A 258 -1.43 -10.57 23.71
CA LEU A 258 -1.83 -11.72 22.88
C LEU A 258 -3.13 -11.46 22.13
N ILE A 259 -4.11 -10.85 22.77
CA ILE A 259 -5.37 -10.46 22.12
C ILE A 259 -5.13 -9.42 21.03
N ALA A 260 -4.25 -8.44 21.25
CA ALA A 260 -3.87 -7.46 20.23
C ALA A 260 -3.26 -8.14 18.98
N VAL A 261 -2.38 -9.15 19.18
CA VAL A 261 -1.86 -9.96 18.05
C VAL A 261 -2.99 -10.70 17.34
N VAL A 262 -3.95 -11.28 18.07
CA VAL A 262 -5.11 -11.97 17.47
C VAL A 262 -5.99 -10.98 16.67
N VAL A 263 -6.15 -9.74 17.12
CA VAL A 263 -6.84 -8.69 16.35
C VAL A 263 -6.09 -8.38 15.05
N GLY A 264 -4.75 -8.24 15.11
CA GLY A 264 -3.92 -8.07 13.91
C GLY A 264 -4.05 -9.25 12.95
N PHE A 265 -4.03 -10.47 13.46
CA PHE A 265 -4.27 -11.68 12.68
C PHE A 265 -5.69 -11.71 12.07
N GLY A 266 -6.70 -11.23 12.77
CA GLY A 266 -8.05 -11.08 12.25
C GLY A 266 -8.11 -10.13 11.05
N ALA A 267 -7.35 -9.03 11.08
CA ALA A 267 -7.22 -8.12 9.94
C ALA A 267 -6.54 -8.80 8.74
N TRP A 268 -5.42 -9.54 8.97
CA TRP A 268 -4.74 -10.36 7.98
C TRP A 268 -5.70 -11.37 7.33
N TRP A 269 -6.39 -12.13 8.15
CA TRP A 269 -7.28 -13.19 7.70
C TRP A 269 -8.43 -12.64 6.87
N THR A 270 -9.06 -11.56 7.34
CA THR A 270 -10.15 -10.90 6.60
C THR A 270 -9.69 -10.44 5.21
N TYR A 271 -8.50 -9.82 5.10
CA TYR A 271 -8.00 -9.37 3.81
C TYR A 271 -7.67 -10.54 2.89
N PHE A 272 -6.88 -11.52 3.34
CA PHE A 272 -6.40 -12.60 2.48
C PHE A 272 -7.50 -13.58 2.07
N ASP A 273 -8.47 -13.86 2.93
CA ASP A 273 -9.60 -14.74 2.57
C ASP A 273 -10.56 -14.08 1.57
N PHE A 274 -10.77 -12.77 1.65
CA PHE A 274 -11.82 -12.12 0.87
C PHE A 274 -11.35 -11.27 -0.29
N ALA A 275 -10.12 -10.76 -0.25
CA ALA A 275 -9.60 -9.83 -1.24
C ALA A 275 -8.19 -10.19 -1.77
N GLY A 276 -7.29 -10.69 -0.93
CA GLY A 276 -5.91 -10.98 -1.28
C GLY A 276 -5.76 -12.04 -2.38
N HIS A 277 -4.66 -11.94 -3.15
CA HIS A 277 -4.29 -12.87 -4.24
C HIS A 277 -5.34 -13.06 -5.34
N ARG A 278 -6.27 -12.11 -5.51
CA ARG A 278 -7.33 -12.20 -6.52
C ARG A 278 -7.26 -11.03 -7.48
N GLU A 279 -7.45 -11.33 -8.75
CA GLU A 279 -7.42 -10.35 -9.81
C GLU A 279 -8.65 -9.42 -9.77
N PRO A 280 -8.45 -8.09 -9.85
CA PRO A 280 -9.54 -7.17 -10.09
C PRO A 280 -10.09 -7.34 -11.51
N ARG A 281 -11.34 -6.96 -11.69
CA ARG A 281 -11.96 -6.93 -13.02
C ARG A 281 -11.13 -6.04 -13.95
N GLN A 282 -11.00 -6.48 -15.20
CA GLN A 282 -10.30 -5.73 -16.24
C GLN A 282 -11.17 -4.54 -16.73
N ALA A 283 -11.34 -3.56 -15.84
CA ALA A 283 -12.08 -2.34 -16.10
C ALA A 283 -11.43 -1.17 -15.37
N PRO A 284 -11.30 0.02 -16.00
CA PRO A 284 -10.61 1.17 -15.41
C PRO A 284 -11.13 1.54 -14.01
N VAL A 285 -12.46 1.48 -13.81
CA VAL A 285 -13.07 1.76 -12.50
C VAL A 285 -12.63 0.72 -11.45
N ALA A 286 -12.59 -0.56 -11.80
CA ALA A 286 -12.17 -1.60 -10.88
C ALA A 286 -10.68 -1.48 -10.53
N THR A 287 -9.83 -1.15 -11.51
CA THR A 287 -8.40 -0.87 -11.31
C THR A 287 -8.19 0.29 -10.32
N VAL A 288 -8.86 1.43 -10.56
CA VAL A 288 -8.78 2.60 -9.67
C VAL A 288 -9.28 2.25 -8.27
N GLN A 289 -10.44 1.62 -8.17
CA GLN A 289 -11.02 1.21 -6.90
C GLN A 289 -10.08 0.27 -6.14
N TRP A 290 -9.56 -0.76 -6.81
CA TRP A 290 -8.63 -1.71 -6.22
C TRP A 290 -7.39 -1.01 -5.68
N MET A 291 -6.70 -0.22 -6.51
CA MET A 291 -5.47 0.46 -6.11
C MET A 291 -5.70 1.46 -4.98
N LEU A 292 -6.64 2.40 -5.14
CA LEU A 292 -6.80 3.49 -4.18
C LEU A 292 -7.35 3.02 -2.83
N THR A 293 -8.13 1.92 -2.80
CA THR A 293 -8.65 1.38 -1.54
C THR A 293 -7.58 0.72 -0.68
N HIS A 294 -6.45 0.30 -1.26
CA HIS A 294 -5.32 -0.23 -0.48
C HIS A 294 -4.62 0.85 0.37
N LEU A 295 -4.71 2.13 0.01
CA LEU A 295 -4.15 3.20 0.84
C LEU A 295 -4.83 3.28 2.22
N PRO A 296 -6.16 3.48 2.35
CA PRO A 296 -6.79 3.51 3.65
C PRO A 296 -6.68 2.16 4.39
N LEU A 297 -6.67 1.03 3.67
CA LEU A 297 -6.48 -0.29 4.25
C LEU A 297 -5.12 -0.41 4.96
N THR A 298 -4.03 -0.13 4.26
CA THR A 298 -2.67 -0.25 4.80
C THR A 298 -2.40 0.80 5.88
N ALA A 299 -2.89 2.03 5.69
CA ALA A 299 -2.81 3.08 6.71
C ALA A 299 -3.54 2.70 8.01
N ALA A 300 -4.74 2.11 7.89
CA ALA A 300 -5.50 1.68 9.05
C ALA A 300 -4.81 0.53 9.80
N VAL A 301 -4.24 -0.45 9.09
CA VAL A 301 -3.48 -1.54 9.71
C VAL A 301 -2.30 -0.99 10.52
N ALA A 302 -1.50 -0.09 9.96
CA ALA A 302 -0.37 0.52 10.65
C ALA A 302 -0.82 1.39 11.85
N ALA A 303 -1.90 2.16 11.70
CA ALA A 303 -2.46 2.96 12.80
C ALA A 303 -3.00 2.07 13.94
N MET A 304 -3.63 0.94 13.61
CA MET A 304 -4.04 -0.05 14.62
C MET A 304 -2.82 -0.57 15.40
N GLY A 305 -1.73 -0.89 14.72
CA GLY A 305 -0.48 -1.28 15.36
C GLY A 305 0.01 -0.23 16.36
N ALA A 306 0.03 1.04 15.97
CA ALA A 306 0.37 2.15 16.84
C ALA A 306 -0.54 2.24 18.09
N ALA A 307 -1.85 2.04 17.91
CA ALA A 307 -2.80 2.07 19.01
C ALA A 307 -2.68 0.84 19.94
N MET A 308 -2.24 -0.30 19.41
CA MET A 308 -1.99 -1.52 20.22
C MET A 308 -0.85 -1.35 21.21
N VAL A 309 0.18 -0.56 20.90
CA VAL A 309 1.23 -0.18 21.86
C VAL A 309 0.58 0.44 23.10
N SER A 310 -0.19 1.50 22.90
CA SER A 310 -0.90 2.19 23.99
C SER A 310 -1.93 1.30 24.71
N LEU A 311 -2.57 0.36 23.99
CA LEU A 311 -3.51 -0.58 24.59
C LEU A 311 -2.82 -1.50 25.59
N VAL A 312 -1.63 -1.99 25.25
CA VAL A 312 -0.82 -2.89 26.10
C VAL A 312 -0.21 -2.14 27.29
N GLU A 313 0.39 -0.97 27.04
CA GLU A 313 0.94 -0.10 28.09
C GLU A 313 -0.10 0.27 29.16
N HIS A 314 -1.36 0.39 28.78
CA HIS A 314 -2.45 0.74 29.69
C HIS A 314 -3.40 -0.43 29.97
N ALA A 315 -2.88 -1.68 29.97
CA ALA A 315 -3.70 -2.90 30.12
C ALA A 315 -4.54 -2.91 31.39
N HIS A 316 -4.09 -2.29 32.47
CA HIS A 316 -4.77 -2.21 33.78
C HIS A 316 -5.76 -1.04 33.88
N ALA A 317 -5.92 -0.23 32.85
CA ALA A 317 -6.86 0.90 32.89
C ALA A 317 -8.31 0.43 32.94
N ALA A 318 -9.13 1.04 33.78
CA ALA A 318 -10.58 0.77 33.86
C ALA A 318 -11.31 1.13 32.57
N ARG A 319 -10.78 2.08 31.79
CA ARG A 319 -11.29 2.49 30.48
C ARG A 319 -10.16 2.76 29.53
N THR A 320 -10.31 2.34 28.29
CA THR A 320 -9.34 2.65 27.23
C THR A 320 -9.30 4.14 26.96
N ALA A 321 -8.09 4.71 26.78
CA ALA A 321 -7.92 6.13 26.43
C ALA A 321 -8.69 6.47 25.13
N THR A 322 -9.25 7.67 25.06
CA THR A 322 -10.13 8.07 23.94
C THR A 322 -9.46 7.91 22.60
N ALA A 323 -8.24 8.42 22.44
CA ALA A 323 -7.52 8.35 21.18
C ALA A 323 -7.17 6.89 20.80
N THR A 324 -6.66 6.08 21.75
CA THR A 324 -6.37 4.65 21.54
C THR A 324 -7.61 3.90 21.08
N SER A 325 -8.75 4.10 21.75
CA SER A 325 -10.02 3.45 21.42
C SER A 325 -10.49 3.81 20.01
N TRP A 326 -10.47 5.10 19.65
CA TRP A 326 -10.91 5.56 18.33
C TRP A 326 -9.96 5.16 17.20
N VAL A 327 -8.64 5.20 17.42
CA VAL A 327 -7.67 4.79 16.39
C VAL A 327 -7.75 3.29 16.17
N LEU A 328 -7.86 2.48 17.23
CA LEU A 328 -7.96 1.03 17.10
C LEU A 328 -9.29 0.59 16.49
N CYS A 329 -10.42 1.06 17.03
CA CYS A 329 -11.75 0.68 16.56
C CYS A 329 -12.09 1.31 15.20
N GLY A 330 -11.70 2.58 14.98
CA GLY A 330 -11.84 3.24 13.68
C GLY A 330 -10.98 2.57 12.62
N GLY A 331 -9.73 2.20 12.96
CA GLY A 331 -8.86 1.41 12.10
C GLY A 331 -9.47 0.08 11.72
N ALA A 332 -10.03 -0.68 12.69
CA ALA A 332 -10.74 -1.93 12.43
C ALA A 332 -11.94 -1.74 11.49
N ALA A 333 -12.73 -0.68 11.69
CA ALA A 333 -13.84 -0.34 10.80
C ALA A 333 -13.37 -0.02 9.37
N VAL A 334 -12.25 0.71 9.23
CA VAL A 334 -11.64 1.01 7.93
C VAL A 334 -11.11 -0.27 7.27
N VAL A 335 -10.44 -1.16 8.01
CA VAL A 335 -9.94 -2.45 7.48
C VAL A 335 -11.09 -3.29 6.93
N LEU A 336 -12.17 -3.49 7.71
CA LEU A 336 -13.35 -4.26 7.29
C LEU A 336 -14.00 -3.64 6.04
N SER A 337 -14.21 -2.33 6.03
CA SER A 337 -14.83 -1.62 4.92
C SER A 337 -13.96 -1.62 3.66
N SER A 338 -12.66 -1.33 3.81
CA SER A 338 -11.72 -1.30 2.69
C SER A 338 -11.52 -2.68 2.08
N THR A 339 -11.45 -3.74 2.91
CA THR A 339 -11.38 -5.13 2.39
C THR A 339 -12.60 -5.45 1.52
N MET A 340 -13.81 -5.06 1.94
CA MET A 340 -15.01 -5.25 1.12
C MET A 340 -15.02 -4.39 -0.14
N LEU A 341 -14.48 -3.17 -0.10
CA LEU A 341 -14.31 -2.32 -1.27
C LEU A 341 -13.29 -2.90 -2.26
N VAL A 342 -12.17 -3.45 -1.79
CA VAL A 342 -11.22 -4.19 -2.64
C VAL A 342 -11.93 -5.41 -3.23
N ALA A 343 -12.61 -6.22 -2.43
CA ALA A 343 -13.35 -7.39 -2.90
C ALA A 343 -14.41 -7.03 -3.95
N ALA A 344 -15.08 -5.88 -3.81
CA ALA A 344 -16.08 -5.39 -4.77
C ALA A 344 -15.48 -5.05 -6.15
N SER A 345 -14.18 -4.84 -6.26
CA SER A 345 -13.48 -4.64 -7.53
C SER A 345 -13.13 -5.95 -8.25
N LEU A 346 -13.20 -7.10 -7.57
CA LEU A 346 -12.77 -8.41 -8.07
C LEU A 346 -13.81 -9.05 -8.99
N GLU A 347 -13.35 -9.94 -9.88
CA GLU A 347 -14.24 -10.77 -10.70
C GLU A 347 -15.08 -11.72 -9.82
N ALA A 348 -14.47 -12.27 -8.76
CA ALA A 348 -15.12 -13.15 -7.79
C ALA A 348 -16.37 -12.53 -7.12
N TRP A 349 -16.43 -11.20 -6.99
CA TRP A 349 -17.59 -10.51 -6.44
C TRP A 349 -18.87 -10.71 -7.25
N ARG A 350 -18.74 -10.79 -8.57
CA ARG A 350 -19.87 -11.02 -9.48
C ARG A 350 -20.25 -12.48 -9.57
N SER A 351 -19.26 -13.38 -9.64
CA SER A 351 -19.50 -14.82 -9.79
C SER A 351 -20.00 -15.48 -8.50
N LYS A 352 -19.59 -14.98 -7.30
CA LYS A 352 -19.95 -15.53 -5.99
C LYS A 352 -20.83 -14.57 -5.18
N ARG A 353 -21.87 -14.00 -5.80
CA ARG A 353 -22.76 -13.02 -5.15
C ARG A 353 -23.43 -13.52 -3.88
N GLU A 354 -23.76 -14.82 -3.82
CA GLU A 354 -24.40 -15.46 -2.68
C GLU A 354 -23.52 -15.43 -1.42
N LEU A 355 -22.20 -15.49 -1.60
CA LEU A 355 -21.23 -15.32 -0.51
C LEU A 355 -20.99 -13.84 -0.19
N TYR A 356 -20.68 -13.02 -1.20
CA TYR A 356 -20.22 -11.65 -0.96
C TYR A 356 -21.31 -10.69 -0.48
N ARG A 357 -22.59 -10.90 -0.84
CA ARG A 357 -23.68 -10.06 -0.36
C ARG A 357 -23.90 -10.15 1.16
N PRO A 358 -24.10 -11.34 1.77
CA PRO A 358 -24.22 -11.43 3.22
C PRO A 358 -22.91 -11.03 3.92
N LEU A 359 -21.74 -11.41 3.37
CA LEU A 359 -20.45 -11.06 3.90
C LEU A 359 -20.24 -9.54 3.99
N SER A 360 -20.58 -8.79 2.94
CA SER A 360 -20.45 -7.32 2.95
C SER A 360 -21.37 -6.65 3.97
N ARG A 361 -22.59 -7.17 4.14
CA ARG A 361 -23.52 -6.67 5.18
C ARG A 361 -22.98 -6.95 6.58
N THR A 362 -22.42 -8.14 6.79
CA THR A 362 -21.83 -8.52 8.07
C THR A 362 -20.60 -7.67 8.38
N CYS A 363 -19.69 -7.45 7.40
CA CYS A 363 -18.53 -6.57 7.56
C CYS A 363 -18.96 -5.11 7.82
N ALA A 364 -20.02 -4.62 7.14
CA ALA A 364 -20.56 -3.28 7.40
C ALA A 364 -21.15 -3.17 8.80
N GLY A 365 -21.91 -4.17 9.25
CA GLY A 365 -22.42 -4.23 10.62
C GLY A 365 -21.31 -4.28 11.67
N ALA A 366 -20.28 -5.09 11.43
CA ALA A 366 -19.10 -5.16 12.29
C ALA A 366 -18.31 -3.84 12.31
N ALA A 367 -18.17 -3.15 11.17
CA ALA A 367 -17.54 -1.84 11.12
C ALA A 367 -18.30 -0.79 11.93
N VAL A 368 -19.63 -0.76 11.84
CA VAL A 368 -20.48 0.12 12.68
C VAL A 368 -20.36 -0.26 14.16
N ALA A 369 -20.33 -1.55 14.49
CA ALA A 369 -20.13 -2.03 15.87
C ALA A 369 -18.73 -1.62 16.41
N CYS A 370 -17.68 -1.65 15.57
CA CYS A 370 -16.37 -1.11 15.95
C CYS A 370 -16.44 0.38 16.33
N LEU A 371 -17.17 1.21 15.57
CA LEU A 371 -17.33 2.63 15.91
C LEU A 371 -18.09 2.81 17.23
N GLY A 372 -19.15 2.02 17.48
CA GLY A 372 -19.86 1.99 18.75
C GLY A 372 -18.96 1.56 19.93
N LEU A 373 -18.11 0.55 19.70
CA LEU A 373 -17.11 0.10 20.68
C LEU A 373 -16.08 1.19 21.00
N GLY A 374 -15.63 1.94 19.96
CA GLY A 374 -14.74 3.09 20.08
C GLY A 374 -15.32 4.19 20.97
N ALA A 375 -16.62 4.46 20.84
CA ALA A 375 -17.36 5.42 21.65
C ALA A 375 -17.56 4.92 23.10
N ALA A 376 -17.83 3.62 23.30
CA ALA A 376 -18.09 3.02 24.61
C ALA A 376 -16.81 2.98 25.49
N ARG A 377 -15.63 2.79 24.88
CA ARG A 377 -14.33 2.80 25.57
C ARG A 377 -14.23 1.84 26.74
N PRO A 378 -14.57 0.54 26.60
CA PRO A 378 -14.42 -0.42 27.69
C PRO A 378 -12.96 -0.58 28.13
N ALA A 379 -12.74 -1.38 29.16
CA ALA A 379 -11.38 -1.77 29.57
C ALA A 379 -10.62 -2.43 28.40
N PRO A 380 -9.26 -2.29 28.32
CA PRO A 380 -8.46 -2.78 27.20
C PRO A 380 -8.69 -4.24 26.83
N LEU A 381 -8.78 -5.12 27.81
CA LEU A 381 -9.07 -6.53 27.62
C LEU A 381 -10.42 -6.76 26.91
N VAL A 382 -11.47 -6.10 27.39
CA VAL A 382 -12.83 -6.23 26.83
C VAL A 382 -12.87 -5.68 25.42
N LEU A 383 -12.24 -4.52 25.18
CA LEU A 383 -12.13 -3.92 23.85
C LEU A 383 -11.47 -4.88 22.85
N GLY A 384 -10.35 -5.48 23.23
CA GLY A 384 -9.65 -6.45 22.39
C GLY A 384 -10.51 -7.69 22.09
N LEU A 385 -11.13 -8.30 23.12
CA LEU A 385 -12.00 -9.48 22.94
C LEU A 385 -13.18 -9.20 22.00
N VAL A 386 -13.83 -8.04 22.13
CA VAL A 386 -14.93 -7.65 21.23
C VAL A 386 -14.42 -7.47 19.80
N LEU A 387 -13.25 -6.86 19.61
CA LEU A 387 -12.66 -6.74 18.27
C LEU A 387 -12.35 -8.10 17.65
N VAL A 388 -11.80 -9.06 18.42
CA VAL A 388 -11.59 -10.44 17.96
C VAL A 388 -12.92 -11.05 17.49
N ALA A 389 -14.00 -10.90 18.26
CA ALA A 389 -15.32 -11.38 17.86
C ALA A 389 -15.83 -10.70 16.58
N LEU A 390 -15.66 -9.39 16.44
CA LEU A 390 -16.09 -8.63 15.27
C LEU A 390 -15.33 -9.01 13.99
N PHE A 391 -14.05 -9.36 14.06
CA PHE A 391 -13.32 -9.95 12.93
C PHE A 391 -13.68 -11.42 12.69
N GLY A 392 -14.02 -12.18 13.74
CA GLY A 392 -14.39 -13.59 13.65
C GLY A 392 -15.76 -13.83 12.98
N ILE A 393 -16.73 -12.93 13.17
CA ILE A 393 -18.11 -13.10 12.63
C ILE A 393 -18.13 -13.22 11.10
N PRO A 394 -17.52 -12.33 10.30
CA PRO A 394 -17.46 -12.49 8.86
C PRO A 394 -16.80 -13.80 8.40
N TRP A 395 -15.78 -14.24 9.11
CA TRP A 395 -15.09 -15.50 8.83
C TRP A 395 -16.00 -16.70 9.08
N TRP A 396 -16.68 -16.77 10.23
CA TRP A 396 -17.66 -17.83 10.54
C TRP A 396 -18.75 -17.94 9.49
N LEU A 397 -19.26 -16.80 9.03
CA LEU A 397 -20.27 -16.76 7.96
C LEU A 397 -19.72 -17.36 6.66
N ALA A 398 -18.46 -17.05 6.31
CA ALA A 398 -17.81 -17.60 5.11
C ALA A 398 -17.58 -19.12 5.22
N VAL A 399 -17.18 -19.61 6.39
CA VAL A 399 -17.01 -21.06 6.65
C VAL A 399 -18.36 -21.77 6.57
N ALA A 400 -19.38 -21.25 7.24
CA ALA A 400 -20.72 -21.83 7.21
C ALA A 400 -21.30 -21.88 5.78
N TYR A 401 -21.00 -20.87 4.95
CA TYR A 401 -21.36 -20.87 3.54
C TYR A 401 -20.64 -21.98 2.76
N ARG A 402 -19.34 -22.14 2.95
CA ARG A 402 -18.54 -23.18 2.26
C ARG A 402 -19.04 -24.58 2.61
N LEU A 403 -19.20 -24.87 3.89
CA LEU A 403 -19.69 -26.19 4.36
C LEU A 403 -21.05 -26.56 3.74
N ARG A 404 -21.98 -25.61 3.69
CA ARG A 404 -23.31 -25.86 3.08
C ARG A 404 -23.27 -26.15 1.58
N HIS A 405 -22.27 -25.60 0.85
CA HIS A 405 -22.17 -25.79 -0.58
C HIS A 405 -21.29 -26.99 -0.98
N GLU A 406 -20.38 -27.42 -0.12
CA GLU A 406 -19.63 -28.67 -0.29
C GLU A 406 -20.54 -29.90 -0.12
N GLU A 407 -21.53 -29.86 0.78
CA GLU A 407 -22.52 -30.91 0.94
C GLU A 407 -23.47 -31.07 -0.26
N THR A 408 -23.55 -30.06 -1.15
CA THR A 408 -24.42 -30.08 -2.34
C THR A 408 -23.74 -30.54 -3.61
N LEU A 409 -22.41 -30.78 -3.60
CA LEU A 409 -21.71 -31.41 -4.73
C LEU A 409 -21.95 -32.91 -4.68
N PRO A 410 -22.50 -33.55 -5.76
CA PRO A 410 -22.59 -35.00 -5.82
C PRO A 410 -21.19 -35.56 -5.65
N GLN A 411 -21.03 -36.54 -4.76
CA GLN A 411 -19.86 -37.40 -4.77
C GLN A 411 -19.83 -38.05 -6.15
N GLU A 412 -19.06 -37.48 -7.08
CA GLU A 412 -18.71 -38.22 -8.31
C GLU A 412 -18.01 -39.48 -7.86
N SER A 413 -18.75 -40.54 -8.00
CA SER A 413 -18.41 -41.92 -7.72
C SER A 413 -16.97 -42.22 -8.08
N ALA A 414 -16.17 -42.56 -7.03
CA ALA A 414 -14.99 -43.37 -7.21
C ALA A 414 -15.40 -44.64 -7.94
N GLY A 415 -15.07 -44.73 -9.22
CA GLY A 415 -15.21 -45.88 -10.09
C GLY A 415 -13.90 -46.08 -10.81
#